data_3d041cde8af169976b8bf3ad77a4021a
#
_entry.id   3d041cde8af169976b8bf3ad77a4021a
#
_cell.length_a   1.000
_cell.length_b   1.000
_cell.length_c   1.000
_cell.angle_alpha   90.00
_cell.angle_beta   90.00
_cell.angle_gamma   90.00
#
_symmetry.space_group_name_H-M   'P 1'
#
loop_
_entity.id
_entity.type
_entity.pdbx_description
1 polymer ?
#
loop_
_entity_poly.entity_id
_entity_poly.type
_entity_poly.pdbx_seq_one_letter_code
_entity_poly.pdbx_strand_id
1 'polypeptide(L)'
;MIKQQFHLRNYDWVVTFYYDVSAHDFYAVMNHLHIIGCKGENFVMAWNNINKGCCNRGLTYSDFGGKQSVVVVGEASTFGELMNSLSHEIHHLSVHIAQSNDLDLAGEEVCYIDGEVTQRVFEAFISGTSYNMLSTFDASSPLSLDSCTDHSCWKGCSRMNR
;
A
#
# COMPACT_ATOMS: atom_id res chain seq x y z
N MET A 1 6.06 4.41 -12.11
CA MET A 1 4.96 4.60 -11.12
C MET A 1 3.61 4.73 -11.79
N ILE A 2 2.61 4.02 -11.31
CA ILE A 2 1.21 4.07 -11.70
C ILE A 2 0.41 4.58 -10.52
N LYS A 3 -0.53 5.51 -10.75
CA LYS A 3 -1.40 6.07 -9.71
C LYS A 3 -2.85 5.67 -9.97
N GLN A 4 -3.49 5.10 -8.95
CA GLN A 4 -4.91 4.81 -8.93
C GLN A 4 -5.56 5.52 -7.74
N GLN A 5 -6.77 6.08 -7.94
CA GLN A 5 -7.54 6.68 -6.84
C GLN A 5 -8.98 6.22 -6.94
N PHE A 6 -9.58 5.87 -5.81
CA PHE A 6 -10.98 5.52 -5.70
C PHE A 6 -11.58 5.93 -4.35
N HIS A 7 -12.90 5.93 -4.28
CA HIS A 7 -13.66 6.28 -3.09
C HIS A 7 -14.44 5.05 -2.59
N LEU A 8 -14.19 4.66 -1.34
CA LEU A 8 -14.95 3.64 -0.61
C LEU A 8 -16.17 4.31 0.02
N ARG A 9 -17.29 4.29 -0.71
CA ARG A 9 -18.49 5.09 -0.37
C ARG A 9 -19.10 4.75 0.99
N ASN A 10 -19.05 3.46 1.38
CA ASN A 10 -19.61 3.00 2.64
C ASN A 10 -18.93 3.60 3.87
N TYR A 11 -17.66 3.99 3.72
CA TYR A 11 -16.82 4.53 4.79
C TYR A 11 -16.51 6.01 4.60
N ASP A 12 -16.96 6.60 3.49
CA ASP A 12 -16.62 7.95 3.04
C ASP A 12 -15.10 8.17 3.00
N TRP A 13 -14.37 7.20 2.42
CA TRP A 13 -12.91 7.14 2.49
C TRP A 13 -12.27 7.18 1.12
N VAL A 14 -11.31 8.11 0.92
CA VAL A 14 -10.56 8.23 -0.33
C VAL A 14 -9.25 7.46 -0.22
N VAL A 15 -8.99 6.58 -1.18
CA VAL A 15 -7.76 5.79 -1.25
C VAL A 15 -6.98 6.13 -2.50
N THR A 16 -5.68 6.38 -2.33
CA THR A 16 -4.75 6.54 -3.45
C THR A 16 -3.67 5.48 -3.36
N PHE A 17 -3.59 4.64 -4.37
CA PHE A 17 -2.49 3.68 -4.56
C PHE A 17 -1.44 4.25 -5.52
N TYR A 18 -0.20 3.99 -5.19
CA TYR A 18 0.96 4.14 -6.06
C TYR A 18 1.61 2.78 -6.24
N TYR A 19 1.69 2.30 -7.47
CA TYR A 19 2.32 1.02 -7.83
C TYR A 19 3.60 1.27 -8.61
N ASP A 20 4.52 0.28 -8.57
CA ASP A 20 5.77 0.32 -9.30
C ASP A 20 6.56 1.59 -8.99
N VAL A 21 6.65 1.89 -7.70
CA VAL A 21 7.31 3.11 -7.20
C VAL A 21 8.80 2.86 -7.10
N SER A 22 9.55 3.65 -7.84
CA SER A 22 11.01 3.69 -7.83
C SER A 22 11.56 4.91 -7.08
N ALA A 23 12.86 4.97 -6.90
CA ALA A 23 13.52 6.14 -6.32
C ALA A 23 13.27 7.44 -7.09
N HIS A 24 12.97 7.36 -8.38
CA HIS A 24 12.64 8.54 -9.22
C HIS A 24 11.29 9.17 -8.87
N ASP A 25 10.39 8.38 -8.29
CA ASP A 25 9.02 8.82 -7.95
C ASP A 25 8.92 9.41 -6.54
N PHE A 26 10.03 9.38 -5.82
CA PHE A 26 10.16 9.76 -4.42
C PHE A 26 9.47 11.09 -4.07
N TYR A 27 9.78 12.15 -4.81
CA TYR A 27 9.22 13.47 -4.51
C TYR A 27 7.71 13.55 -4.67
N ALA A 28 7.15 12.87 -5.67
CA ALA A 28 5.71 12.84 -5.91
C ALA A 28 4.97 12.16 -4.76
N VAL A 29 5.47 11.01 -4.31
CA VAL A 29 4.90 10.25 -3.20
C VAL A 29 5.03 11.02 -1.89
N MET A 30 6.22 11.54 -1.57
CA MET A 30 6.47 12.28 -0.33
C MET A 30 5.66 13.57 -0.25
N ASN A 31 5.49 14.27 -1.38
CA ASN A 31 4.63 15.46 -1.43
C ASN A 31 3.16 15.10 -1.14
N HIS A 32 2.66 13.98 -1.68
CA HIS A 32 1.29 13.55 -1.39
C HIS A 32 1.12 13.15 0.08
N LEU A 33 2.06 12.40 0.65
CA LEU A 33 2.06 12.07 2.07
C LEU A 33 2.03 13.33 2.94
N HIS A 34 2.83 14.35 2.58
CA HIS A 34 2.83 15.63 3.28
C HIS A 34 1.47 16.35 3.18
N ILE A 35 0.86 16.38 1.99
CA ILE A 35 -0.46 17.02 1.76
C ILE A 35 -1.54 16.38 2.64
N ILE A 36 -1.55 15.05 2.78
CA ILE A 36 -2.51 14.34 3.65
C ILE A 36 -2.10 14.33 5.13
N GLY A 37 -1.15 15.16 5.53
CA GLY A 37 -0.82 15.40 6.93
C GLY A 37 0.22 14.46 7.54
N CYS A 38 0.91 13.63 6.74
CA CYS A 38 2.03 12.83 7.25
C CYS A 38 3.17 13.73 7.71
N LYS A 39 3.54 13.64 8.99
CA LYS A 39 4.53 14.51 9.65
C LYS A 39 5.36 13.72 10.67
N GLY A 40 6.42 14.38 11.19
CA GLY A 40 7.23 13.84 12.28
C GLY A 40 7.92 12.54 11.94
N GLU A 41 7.93 11.60 12.87
CA GLU A 41 8.61 10.31 12.72
C GLU A 41 8.05 9.48 11.57
N ASN A 42 6.74 9.51 11.35
CA ASN A 42 6.08 8.80 10.23
C ASN A 42 6.60 9.29 8.89
N PHE A 43 6.76 10.60 8.73
CA PHE A 43 7.30 11.19 7.50
C PHE A 43 8.77 10.80 7.30
N VAL A 44 9.57 10.82 8.36
CA VAL A 44 10.99 10.42 8.32
C VAL A 44 11.13 8.94 8.00
N MET A 45 10.26 8.08 8.55
CA MET A 45 10.26 6.64 8.23
C MET A 45 9.89 6.39 6.77
N ALA A 46 8.83 7.05 6.27
CA ALA A 46 8.43 6.96 4.86
C ALA A 46 9.57 7.42 3.95
N TRP A 47 10.20 8.55 4.28
CA TRP A 47 11.38 9.07 3.58
C TRP A 47 12.50 8.03 3.50
N ASN A 48 12.88 7.45 4.63
CA ASN A 48 13.97 6.48 4.69
C ASN A 48 13.65 5.20 3.92
N ASN A 49 12.41 4.71 3.98
CA ASN A 49 12.00 3.49 3.31
C ASN A 49 12.02 3.65 1.78
N ILE A 50 11.49 4.76 1.28
CA ILE A 50 11.43 5.02 -0.16
C ILE A 50 12.84 5.36 -0.70
N ASN A 51 13.62 6.20 0.03
CA ASN A 51 14.93 6.66 -0.45
C ASN A 51 16.02 5.58 -0.43
N LYS A 52 15.91 4.57 0.46
CA LYS A 52 16.90 3.49 0.56
C LYS A 52 16.73 2.40 -0.50
N GLY A 53 15.82 2.57 -1.45
CA GLY A 53 15.51 1.53 -2.41
C GLY A 53 14.88 0.27 -1.77
N CYS A 54 14.44 0.39 -0.49
CA CYS A 54 13.65 -0.66 0.17
C CYS A 54 12.21 -0.67 -0.37
N CYS A 55 12.05 -0.26 -1.63
CA CYS A 55 10.77 -0.16 -2.33
C CYS A 55 10.15 -1.53 -2.65
N ASN A 56 10.84 -2.63 -2.37
CA ASN A 56 10.23 -3.96 -2.35
C ASN A 56 9.27 -4.17 -1.16
N ARG A 57 9.03 -3.12 -0.39
CA ARG A 57 8.11 -3.10 0.76
C ARG A 57 7.11 -1.99 0.55
N GLY A 58 5.86 -2.26 0.89
CA GLY A 58 4.82 -1.27 0.81
C GLY A 58 4.88 -0.27 1.96
N LEU A 59 4.01 0.72 1.87
CA LEU A 59 3.75 1.71 2.90
C LEU A 59 2.27 2.08 2.84
N THR A 60 1.58 2.02 3.96
CA THR A 60 0.23 2.55 4.10
C THR A 60 0.21 3.66 5.14
N TYR A 61 -0.19 4.85 4.74
CA TYR A 61 -0.44 5.98 5.65
C TYR A 61 -1.89 6.45 5.50
N SER A 62 -2.54 6.72 6.65
CA SER A 62 -3.92 7.21 6.69
C SER A 62 -4.04 8.48 7.53
N ASP A 63 -4.74 9.46 6.99
CA ASP A 63 -5.26 10.60 7.72
C ASP A 63 -6.69 10.27 8.15
N PHE A 64 -6.86 9.95 9.43
CA PHE A 64 -8.16 9.56 10.01
C PHE A 64 -9.16 10.72 10.03
N GLY A 65 -8.67 11.96 10.22
CA GLY A 65 -9.51 13.14 10.23
C GLY A 65 -10.04 13.52 8.87
N GLY A 66 -9.20 13.41 7.85
CA GLY A 66 -9.55 13.66 6.45
C GLY A 66 -10.12 12.45 5.74
N LYS A 67 -10.22 11.29 6.39
CA LYS A 67 -10.70 10.02 5.81
C LYS A 67 -10.04 9.70 4.48
N GLN A 68 -8.72 9.70 4.46
CA GLN A 68 -7.95 9.45 3.24
C GLN A 68 -6.68 8.66 3.53
N SER A 69 -6.29 7.84 2.56
CA SER A 69 -5.08 7.03 2.66
C SER A 69 -4.24 7.10 1.40
N VAL A 70 -2.94 7.01 1.59
CA VAL A 70 -1.96 6.76 0.55
C VAL A 70 -1.33 5.40 0.80
N VAL A 71 -1.40 4.53 -0.20
CA VAL A 71 -0.78 3.22 -0.22
C VAL A 71 0.30 3.22 -1.30
N VAL A 72 1.49 2.81 -0.94
CA VAL A 72 2.64 2.75 -1.84
C VAL A 72 3.10 1.31 -1.95
N VAL A 73 3.23 0.81 -3.17
CA VAL A 73 3.81 -0.49 -3.47
C VAL A 73 4.98 -0.26 -4.41
N GLY A 74 6.17 -0.67 -3.98
CA GLY A 74 7.40 -0.52 -4.75
C GLY A 74 7.48 -1.48 -5.94
N GLU A 75 8.58 -1.39 -6.66
CA GLU A 75 8.92 -2.33 -7.72
C GLU A 75 8.98 -3.76 -7.15
N ALA A 76 8.42 -4.72 -7.86
CA ALA A 76 8.45 -6.12 -7.51
C ALA A 76 9.08 -6.92 -8.65
N SER A 77 9.95 -7.88 -8.31
CA SER A 77 10.64 -8.70 -9.29
C SER A 77 9.78 -9.85 -9.82
N THR A 78 8.76 -10.25 -9.03
CA THR A 78 7.85 -11.34 -9.38
C THR A 78 6.41 -10.96 -9.05
N PHE A 79 5.46 -11.63 -9.72
CA PHE A 79 4.04 -11.48 -9.41
C PHE A 79 3.72 -11.87 -7.95
N GLY A 80 4.40 -12.90 -7.44
CA GLY A 80 4.23 -13.33 -6.04
C GLY A 80 4.66 -12.26 -5.04
N GLU A 81 5.77 -11.57 -5.29
CA GLU A 81 6.21 -10.43 -4.47
C GLU A 81 5.23 -9.25 -4.52
N LEU A 82 4.74 -8.92 -5.72
CA LEU A 82 3.69 -7.91 -5.87
C LEU A 82 2.46 -8.25 -5.05
N MET A 83 1.96 -9.48 -5.18
CA MET A 83 0.78 -9.95 -4.45
C MET A 83 0.97 -9.95 -2.94
N ASN A 84 2.14 -10.36 -2.47
CA ASN A 84 2.48 -10.31 -1.05
C ASN A 84 2.46 -8.87 -0.51
N SER A 85 3.10 -7.93 -1.21
CA SER A 85 3.13 -6.53 -0.83
C SER A 85 1.73 -5.90 -0.88
N LEU A 86 0.97 -6.14 -1.94
CA LEU A 86 -0.40 -5.65 -2.07
C LEU A 86 -1.30 -6.15 -0.93
N SER A 87 -1.32 -7.47 -0.68
CA SER A 87 -2.15 -8.05 0.38
C SER A 87 -1.80 -7.49 1.75
N HIS A 88 -0.51 -7.28 2.01
CA HIS A 88 -0.04 -6.69 3.26
C HIS A 88 -0.54 -5.25 3.44
N GLU A 89 -0.37 -4.40 2.43
CA GLU A 89 -0.77 -3.00 2.50
C GLU A 89 -2.29 -2.82 2.46
N ILE A 90 -3.01 -3.65 1.72
CA ILE A 90 -4.49 -3.67 1.74
C ILE A 90 -4.99 -3.99 3.14
N HIS A 91 -4.40 -4.97 3.82
CA HIS A 91 -4.81 -5.31 5.18
C HIS A 91 -4.56 -4.15 6.15
N HIS A 92 -3.42 -3.47 6.08
CA HIS A 92 -3.17 -2.26 6.89
C HIS A 92 -4.23 -1.17 6.62
N LEU A 93 -4.54 -0.92 5.36
CA LEU A 93 -5.57 0.04 4.97
C LEU A 93 -6.94 -0.32 5.58
N SER A 94 -7.33 -1.60 5.47
CA SER A 94 -8.61 -2.07 6.00
C SER A 94 -8.71 -1.94 7.51
N VAL A 95 -7.64 -2.25 8.23
CA VAL A 95 -7.54 -2.04 9.68
C VAL A 95 -7.67 -0.55 10.02
N HIS A 96 -7.01 0.36 9.29
CA HIS A 96 -7.12 1.80 9.52
C HIS A 96 -8.54 2.31 9.30
N ILE A 97 -9.21 1.86 8.23
CA ILE A 97 -10.61 2.22 7.95
C ILE A 97 -11.53 1.69 9.06
N ALA A 98 -11.35 0.44 9.48
CA ALA A 98 -12.12 -0.17 10.55
C ALA A 98 -11.94 0.59 11.87
N GLN A 99 -10.70 0.94 12.24
CA GLN A 99 -10.41 1.76 13.43
C GLN A 99 -11.08 3.11 13.38
N SER A 100 -11.07 3.79 12.22
CA SER A 100 -11.70 5.12 12.06
C SER A 100 -13.22 5.08 12.16
N ASN A 101 -13.83 3.92 11.96
CA ASN A 101 -15.28 3.73 12.01
C ASN A 101 -15.74 2.91 13.24
N ASP A 102 -14.86 2.72 14.23
CA ASP A 102 -15.12 1.97 15.47
C ASP A 102 -15.64 0.54 15.23
N LEU A 103 -15.14 -0.12 14.16
CA LEU A 103 -15.51 -1.49 13.81
C LEU A 103 -14.63 -2.50 14.56
N ASP A 104 -15.15 -3.71 14.75
CA ASP A 104 -14.38 -4.81 15.34
C ASP A 104 -13.26 -5.26 14.39
N LEU A 105 -12.00 -5.12 14.84
CA LEU A 105 -10.82 -5.47 14.05
C LEU A 105 -10.65 -6.99 13.83
N ALA A 106 -11.33 -7.82 14.63
CA ALA A 106 -11.38 -9.26 14.45
C ALA A 106 -12.67 -9.73 13.76
N GLY A 107 -13.53 -8.80 13.37
CA GLY A 107 -14.83 -9.06 12.77
C GLY A 107 -14.78 -9.22 11.26
N GLU A 108 -15.93 -9.59 10.70
CA GLU A 108 -16.14 -9.77 9.25
C GLU A 108 -16.00 -8.46 8.47
N GLU A 109 -16.21 -7.31 9.12
CA GLU A 109 -16.16 -6.00 8.49
C GLU A 109 -14.79 -5.71 7.88
N VAL A 110 -13.70 -6.10 8.56
CA VAL A 110 -12.33 -5.95 8.01
C VAL A 110 -12.17 -6.79 6.75
N CYS A 111 -12.71 -8.02 6.74
CA CYS A 111 -12.66 -8.89 5.57
C CYS A 111 -13.46 -8.31 4.38
N TYR A 112 -14.60 -7.66 4.64
CA TYR A 112 -15.36 -6.98 3.59
C TYR A 112 -14.61 -5.76 3.03
N ILE A 113 -13.93 -4.99 3.87
CA ILE A 113 -13.08 -3.88 3.43
C ILE A 113 -11.92 -4.42 2.58
N ASP A 114 -11.21 -5.45 3.05
CA ASP A 114 -10.14 -6.13 2.30
C ASP A 114 -10.64 -6.58 0.91
N GLY A 115 -11.81 -7.21 0.86
CA GLY A 115 -12.44 -7.67 -0.38
C GLY A 115 -12.76 -6.54 -1.33
N GLU A 116 -13.41 -5.46 -0.85
CA GLU A 116 -13.76 -4.29 -1.68
C GLU A 116 -12.51 -3.59 -2.22
N VAL A 117 -11.49 -3.35 -1.38
CA VAL A 117 -10.24 -2.74 -1.81
C VAL A 117 -9.52 -3.61 -2.83
N THR A 118 -9.43 -4.93 -2.57
CA THR A 118 -8.83 -5.90 -3.49
C THR A 118 -9.52 -5.88 -4.84
N GLN A 119 -10.86 -5.91 -4.86
CA GLN A 119 -11.63 -5.83 -6.11
C GLN A 119 -11.31 -4.56 -6.89
N ARG A 120 -11.31 -3.39 -6.25
CA ARG A 120 -10.98 -2.10 -6.89
C ARG A 120 -9.59 -2.08 -7.49
N VAL A 121 -8.61 -2.60 -6.75
CA VAL A 121 -7.23 -2.71 -7.21
C VAL A 121 -7.14 -3.57 -8.47
N PHE A 122 -7.75 -4.77 -8.45
CA PHE A 122 -7.68 -5.70 -9.58
C PHE A 122 -8.50 -5.26 -10.79
N GLU A 123 -9.64 -4.60 -10.62
CA GLU A 123 -10.41 -4.02 -11.72
C GLU A 123 -9.56 -3.03 -12.54
N ALA A 124 -8.71 -2.24 -11.88
CA ALA A 124 -7.78 -1.35 -12.56
C ALA A 124 -6.67 -2.09 -13.30
N PHE A 125 -6.15 -3.20 -12.73
CA PHE A 125 -5.16 -4.03 -13.42
C PHE A 125 -5.72 -4.68 -14.67
N ILE A 126 -6.98 -5.13 -14.66
CA ILE A 126 -7.62 -5.81 -15.77
C ILE A 126 -8.08 -4.82 -16.87
N SER A 127 -8.52 -3.63 -16.49
CA SER A 127 -9.14 -2.65 -17.43
C SER A 127 -8.15 -1.90 -18.34
N GLY A 128 -6.88 -2.29 -18.36
CA GLY A 128 -5.94 -1.91 -19.43
C GLY A 128 -4.90 -0.86 -19.10
N THR A 129 -4.96 -0.18 -17.96
CA THR A 129 -3.89 0.76 -17.58
C THR A 129 -2.71 0.01 -16.96
N SER A 130 -2.93 -1.20 -16.46
CA SER A 130 -1.96 -2.00 -15.72
C SER A 130 -1.72 -3.39 -16.33
N TYR A 131 -2.34 -3.73 -17.46
CA TYR A 131 -2.12 -5.03 -18.12
C TYR A 131 -0.64 -5.23 -18.52
N ASN A 132 0.05 -4.14 -18.84
CA ASN A 132 1.48 -4.18 -19.11
C ASN A 132 2.31 -4.57 -17.88
N MET A 133 1.85 -4.28 -16.68
CA MET A 133 2.55 -4.64 -15.44
C MET A 133 2.52 -6.16 -15.21
N LEU A 134 1.38 -6.80 -15.43
CA LEU A 134 1.26 -8.27 -15.31
C LEU A 134 2.00 -9.00 -16.42
N SER A 135 2.10 -8.43 -17.62
CA SER A 135 2.82 -9.04 -18.75
C SER A 135 4.34 -8.95 -18.64
N THR A 136 4.87 -8.11 -17.74
CA THR A 136 6.32 -8.01 -17.50
C THR A 136 6.85 -9.06 -16.52
N PHE A 137 5.96 -9.74 -15.78
CA PHE A 137 6.39 -10.79 -14.86
C PHE A 137 6.67 -12.10 -15.62
N ASP A 138 7.89 -12.58 -15.53
CA ASP A 138 8.28 -13.90 -16.05
C ASP A 138 7.69 -14.98 -15.13
N ALA A 139 6.72 -15.73 -15.64
CA ALA A 139 6.09 -16.84 -14.92
C ALA A 139 7.05 -18.00 -14.64
N SER A 140 8.23 -18.00 -15.25
CA SER A 140 9.28 -19.05 -15.09
C SER A 140 10.28 -18.73 -13.98
N SER A 141 10.26 -17.54 -13.40
CA SER A 141 11.16 -17.18 -12.30
C SER A 141 10.82 -17.98 -11.04
N PRO A 142 11.74 -18.78 -10.50
CA PRO A 142 11.47 -19.48 -9.24
C PRO A 142 11.29 -18.44 -8.13
N LEU A 143 10.27 -18.65 -7.28
CA LEU A 143 10.05 -17.85 -6.09
C LEU A 143 11.30 -17.93 -5.21
N SER A 144 12.14 -16.91 -5.24
CA SER A 144 13.24 -16.80 -4.30
C SER A 144 12.69 -16.31 -2.96
N LEU A 145 12.43 -17.23 -2.06
CA LEU A 145 12.02 -16.94 -0.67
C LEU A 145 13.15 -16.34 0.18
N ASP A 146 14.36 -16.20 -0.39
CA ASP A 146 15.59 -15.96 0.39
C ASP A 146 15.93 -14.51 0.66
N SER A 147 15.16 -13.51 0.20
CA SER A 147 15.63 -12.12 0.29
C SER A 147 15.12 -11.31 1.46
N CYS A 148 14.29 -11.83 2.35
CA CYS A 148 13.73 -11.02 3.42
C CYS A 148 13.52 -11.76 4.75
N THR A 149 14.60 -12.25 5.37
CA THR A 149 14.57 -12.81 6.74
C THR A 149 14.67 -11.75 7.84
N ASP A 150 14.87 -10.49 7.52
CA ASP A 150 14.92 -9.42 8.51
C ASP A 150 13.54 -8.91 8.89
N HIS A 151 12.92 -9.55 9.87
CA HIS A 151 11.66 -9.13 10.49
C HIS A 151 11.74 -7.77 11.21
N SER A 152 12.91 -7.13 11.29
CA SER A 152 13.08 -5.85 12.00
C SER A 152 12.36 -4.69 11.29
N CYS A 153 12.14 -4.79 9.98
CA CYS A 153 11.43 -3.77 9.21
C CYS A 153 9.90 -3.78 9.39
N TRP A 154 9.34 -4.91 9.81
CA TRP A 154 7.89 -5.04 10.03
C TRP A 154 7.40 -4.31 11.27
N LYS A 155 8.29 -4.04 12.22
CA LYS A 155 7.94 -3.37 13.48
C LYS A 155 7.62 -1.87 13.31
N GLY A 156 7.89 -1.28 12.17
CA GLY A 156 7.63 0.13 11.89
C GLY A 156 6.18 0.44 11.48
N CYS A 157 5.54 -0.41 10.69
CA CYS A 157 4.18 -0.18 10.20
C CYS A 157 3.12 -0.16 11.30
N SER A 158 3.24 -1.04 12.30
CA SER A 158 2.25 -1.15 13.39
C SER A 158 2.29 0.02 14.37
N ARG A 159 3.27 0.92 14.30
CA ARG A 159 3.42 2.06 15.22
C ARG A 159 2.99 3.39 14.64
N MET A 160 2.54 3.43 13.38
CA MET A 160 2.22 4.71 12.72
C MET A 160 0.97 5.42 13.24
N ASN A 161 0.17 4.78 14.12
CA ASN A 161 -1.11 5.34 14.58
C ASN A 161 -1.36 5.09 16.08
N ARG A 162 -0.47 5.55 16.95
CA ARG A 162 -0.80 5.79 18.37
C ARG A 162 -0.52 7.23 18.75
#